data_01ace060ffd188cbf013485dd4e00b3d
#
_entry.id   01ace060ffd188cbf013485dd4e00b3d
#
_cell.length_a   1.000
_cell.length_b   1.000
_cell.length_c   1.000
_cell.angle_alpha   90.00
_cell.angle_beta   90.00
_cell.angle_gamma   90.00
#
_symmetry.space_group_name_H-M   'P 1'
#
loop_
_entity.id
_entity.type
_entity.pdbx_description
1 polymer ?
#
loop_
_entity_poly.entity_id
_entity_poly.type
_entity_poly.pdbx_seq_one_letter_code
_entity_poly.pdbx_strand_id
1 'polypeptide(L)'
;MAAAVVLLWMGALSVSDIRQRRLPNVLTLPGAAAILLAAAWAGRGWPALAGAAALAGAYLLVHLVAPAALGAGDVKLAIGLGGLAGCFGADVWALAALGAPLLTAGWGVLRGARTVPHGPAMCLATACAAGLALLA
;
A
#
# COMPACT_ATOMS: atom_id res chain seq x y z
N MET A 1 5.29 -8.65 17.42
CA MET A 1 6.44 -7.80 17.00
C MET A 1 6.37 -7.41 15.52
N ALA A 2 6.29 -8.35 14.59
CA ALA A 2 6.25 -8.03 13.16
C ALA A 2 5.12 -7.05 12.76
N ALA A 3 3.90 -7.25 13.25
CA ALA A 3 2.78 -6.37 13.00
C ALA A 3 3.05 -4.92 13.47
N ALA A 4 3.65 -4.76 14.65
CA ALA A 4 3.99 -3.43 15.16
C ALA A 4 5.01 -2.71 14.27
N VAL A 5 6.03 -3.42 13.79
CA VAL A 5 7.03 -2.87 12.88
C VAL A 5 6.39 -2.43 11.57
N VAL A 6 5.51 -3.25 11.00
CA VAL A 6 4.79 -2.92 9.76
C VAL A 6 3.88 -1.70 9.96
N LEU A 7 3.15 -1.63 11.07
CA LEU A 7 2.28 -0.49 11.37
C LEU A 7 3.08 0.81 11.59
N LEU A 8 4.23 0.74 12.26
CA LEU A 8 5.14 1.88 12.42
C LEU A 8 5.70 2.35 11.07
N TRP A 9 6.09 1.43 10.21
CA TRP A 9 6.54 1.73 8.85
C TRP A 9 5.43 2.41 8.03
N MET A 10 4.21 1.86 8.06
CA MET A 10 3.04 2.47 7.41
C MET A 10 2.74 3.87 7.97
N GLY A 11 2.83 4.03 9.28
CA GLY A 11 2.66 5.33 9.95
C GLY A 11 3.69 6.36 9.51
N ALA A 12 4.97 5.98 9.46
CA ALA A 12 6.06 6.84 9.01
C ALA A 12 5.86 7.29 7.54
N LEU A 13 5.47 6.37 6.66
CA LEU A 13 5.16 6.68 5.27
C LEU A 13 3.95 7.60 5.13
N SER A 14 2.90 7.35 5.90
CA SER A 14 1.69 8.18 5.91
C SER A 14 2.00 9.61 6.37
N VAL A 15 2.78 9.77 7.44
CA VAL A 15 3.20 11.09 7.93
C VAL A 15 4.07 11.81 6.90
N SER A 16 5.00 11.10 6.25
CA SER A 16 5.84 11.67 5.20
C SER A 16 5.01 12.16 4.02
N ASP A 17 4.04 11.36 3.58
CA ASP A 17 3.18 11.73 2.45
C ASP A 17 2.25 12.91 2.79
N ILE A 18 1.69 12.94 3.99
CA ILE A 18 0.85 14.06 4.46
C ILE A 18 1.64 15.36 4.56
N ARG A 19 2.87 15.30 5.10
CA ARG A 19 3.68 16.51 5.35
C ARG A 19 4.41 17.01 4.12
N GLN A 20 4.97 16.11 3.32
CA GLN A 20 5.90 16.44 2.24
C GLN A 20 5.36 16.12 0.86
N ARG A 21 4.20 15.45 0.77
CA ARG A 21 3.67 14.90 -0.50
C ARG A 21 4.70 14.04 -1.24
N ARG A 22 5.54 13.35 -0.46
CA ARG A 22 6.61 12.48 -0.94
C ARG A 22 6.67 11.19 -0.14
N LEU A 23 6.85 10.09 -0.84
CA LEU A 23 7.15 8.78 -0.29
C LEU A 23 8.64 8.50 -0.53
N PRO A 24 9.50 8.62 0.51
CA PRO A 24 10.93 8.50 0.34
C PRO A 24 11.34 7.07 -0.02
N ASN A 25 12.21 6.94 -1.03
CA ASN A 25 12.70 5.63 -1.49
C ASN A 25 13.37 4.82 -0.38
N VAL A 26 14.03 5.51 0.57
CA VAL A 26 14.70 4.87 1.71
C VAL A 26 13.75 4.18 2.68
N LEU A 27 12.46 4.47 2.61
CA LEU A 27 11.41 3.81 3.39
C LEU A 27 10.59 2.84 2.54
N THR A 28 10.23 3.22 1.31
CA THR A 28 9.36 2.41 0.45
C THR A 28 10.06 1.15 -0.04
N LEU A 29 11.25 1.27 -0.61
CA LEU A 29 11.96 0.15 -1.24
C LEU A 29 12.51 -0.86 -0.23
N PRO A 30 13.23 -0.45 0.85
CA PRO A 30 13.66 -1.40 1.87
C PRO A 30 12.50 -2.06 2.61
N GLY A 31 11.41 -1.31 2.85
CA GLY A 31 10.20 -1.87 3.45
C GLY A 31 9.55 -2.93 2.57
N ALA A 32 9.42 -2.68 1.28
CA ALA A 32 8.92 -3.66 0.31
C ALA A 32 9.82 -4.90 0.27
N ALA A 33 11.14 -4.72 0.22
CA ALA A 33 12.09 -5.83 0.24
C ALA A 33 11.96 -6.67 1.52
N ALA A 34 11.87 -6.01 2.68
CA ALA A 34 11.72 -6.69 3.97
C ALA A 34 10.40 -7.51 4.03
N ILE A 35 9.29 -6.97 3.53
CA ILE A 35 8.01 -7.67 3.48
C ILE A 35 8.10 -8.90 2.57
N LEU A 36 8.66 -8.76 1.35
CA LEU A 36 8.78 -9.87 0.41
C LEU A 36 9.73 -10.96 0.93
N LEU A 37 10.84 -10.59 1.56
CA LEU A 37 11.76 -11.54 2.16
C LEU A 37 11.12 -12.28 3.34
N ALA A 38 10.42 -11.57 4.22
CA ALA A 38 9.70 -12.17 5.34
C ALA A 38 8.59 -13.12 4.84
N ALA A 39 7.88 -12.74 3.79
CA ALA A 39 6.88 -13.59 3.15
C ALA A 39 7.48 -14.86 2.55
N ALA A 40 8.63 -14.74 1.87
CA ALA A 40 9.37 -15.88 1.32
C ALA A 40 9.81 -16.83 2.43
N TRP A 41 10.35 -16.29 3.53
CA TRP A 41 10.75 -17.08 4.69
C TRP A 41 9.57 -17.82 5.34
N ALA A 42 8.40 -17.18 5.37
CA ALA A 42 7.15 -17.77 5.90
C ALA A 42 6.47 -18.75 4.93
N GLY A 43 7.07 -19.07 3.78
CA GLY A 43 6.48 -19.94 2.78
C GLY A 43 5.35 -19.29 1.95
N ARG A 44 5.20 -17.96 2.03
CA ARG A 44 4.17 -17.17 1.31
C ARG A 44 4.77 -16.27 0.24
N GLY A 45 5.98 -16.57 -0.22
CA GLY A 45 6.70 -15.76 -1.19
C GLY A 45 5.97 -15.59 -2.50
N TRP A 46 5.37 -16.66 -3.05
CA TRP A 46 4.64 -16.59 -4.31
C TRP A 46 3.39 -15.71 -4.24
N PRO A 47 2.46 -15.89 -3.28
CA PRO A 47 1.33 -14.97 -3.11
C PRO A 47 1.74 -13.52 -2.90
N ALA A 48 2.82 -13.28 -2.13
CA ALA A 48 3.36 -11.94 -1.91
C ALA A 48 3.88 -11.31 -3.21
N LEU A 49 4.66 -12.05 -4.01
CA LEU A 49 5.17 -11.57 -5.29
C LEU A 49 4.03 -11.28 -6.28
N ALA A 50 3.05 -12.17 -6.35
CA ALA A 50 1.88 -11.98 -7.21
C ALA A 50 1.09 -10.74 -6.79
N GLY A 51 0.83 -10.56 -5.50
CA GLY A 51 0.14 -9.38 -4.96
C GLY A 51 0.92 -8.09 -5.18
N ALA A 52 2.24 -8.10 -4.99
CA ALA A 52 3.11 -6.97 -5.26
C ALA A 52 3.10 -6.59 -6.75
N ALA A 53 3.28 -7.57 -7.63
CA ALA A 53 3.31 -7.35 -9.08
C ALA A 53 1.95 -6.85 -9.60
N ALA A 54 0.85 -7.42 -9.14
CA ALA A 54 -0.49 -7.03 -9.56
C ALA A 54 -0.82 -5.59 -9.12
N LEU A 55 -0.57 -5.24 -7.86
CA LEU A 55 -0.88 -3.90 -7.37
C LEU A 55 0.06 -2.85 -7.95
N ALA A 56 1.37 -3.09 -7.93
CA ALA A 56 2.34 -2.18 -8.52
C ALA A 56 2.16 -2.03 -10.02
N GLY A 57 1.82 -3.10 -10.73
CA GLY A 57 1.52 -3.07 -12.16
C GLY A 57 0.29 -2.23 -12.48
N ALA A 58 -0.80 -2.39 -11.70
CA ALA A 58 -2.00 -1.56 -11.85
C ALA A 58 -1.71 -0.09 -11.59
N TYR A 59 -0.99 0.22 -10.52
CA TYR A 59 -0.60 1.59 -10.19
C TYR A 59 0.36 2.20 -11.21
N LEU A 60 1.32 1.40 -11.71
CA LEU A 60 2.21 1.83 -12.77
C LEU A 60 1.45 2.19 -14.05
N LEU A 61 0.47 1.36 -14.42
CA LEU A 61 -0.37 1.63 -15.59
C LEU A 61 -1.12 2.95 -15.44
N VAL A 62 -1.74 3.18 -14.28
CA VAL A 62 -2.42 4.46 -13.99
C VAL A 62 -1.43 5.63 -14.03
N HIS A 63 -0.23 5.47 -13.45
CA HIS A 63 0.80 6.50 -13.46
C HIS A 63 1.26 6.85 -14.87
N LEU A 64 1.41 5.87 -15.75
CA LEU A 64 1.83 6.09 -17.14
C LEU A 64 0.74 6.79 -17.97
N VAL A 65 -0.53 6.46 -17.72
CA VAL A 65 -1.69 7.05 -18.43
C VAL A 65 -2.05 8.41 -17.86
N ALA A 66 -1.97 8.59 -16.55
CA ALA A 66 -2.40 9.80 -15.84
C ALA A 66 -1.40 10.14 -14.72
N PRO A 67 -0.18 10.61 -15.04
CA PRO A 67 0.86 10.86 -14.03
C PRO A 67 0.48 11.94 -13.00
N ALA A 68 -0.45 12.83 -13.34
CA ALA A 68 -0.97 13.82 -12.40
C ALA A 68 -1.95 13.24 -11.39
N ALA A 69 -2.58 12.09 -11.69
CA ALA A 69 -3.55 11.43 -10.82
C ALA A 69 -2.89 10.52 -9.78
N LEU A 70 -1.75 9.92 -10.12
CA LEU A 70 -1.05 8.97 -9.28
C LEU A 70 0.46 9.17 -9.34
N GLY A 71 1.10 9.39 -8.20
CA GLY A 71 2.54 9.62 -8.12
C GLY A 71 3.37 8.33 -8.26
N ALA A 72 4.62 8.47 -8.71
CA ALA A 72 5.56 7.35 -8.78
C ALA A 72 5.86 6.73 -7.40
N GLY A 73 5.77 7.52 -6.33
CA GLY A 73 5.91 7.05 -4.95
C GLY A 73 4.84 6.02 -4.57
N ASP A 74 3.60 6.22 -5.01
CA ASP A 74 2.48 5.30 -4.78
C ASP A 74 2.70 3.95 -5.49
N VAL A 75 3.30 3.96 -6.68
CA VAL A 75 3.69 2.74 -7.39
C VAL A 75 4.71 1.93 -6.59
N LYS A 76 5.72 2.60 -6.01
CA LYS A 76 6.73 1.95 -5.18
C LYS A 76 6.14 1.41 -3.87
N LEU A 77 5.26 2.18 -3.24
CA LEU A 77 4.54 1.75 -2.05
C LEU A 77 3.65 0.54 -2.34
N ALA A 78 3.03 0.48 -3.52
CA ALA A 78 2.19 -0.63 -3.96
C ALA A 78 2.94 -1.97 -4.01
N ILE A 79 4.26 -1.97 -4.22
CA ILE A 79 5.07 -3.19 -4.15
C ILE A 79 4.99 -3.81 -2.74
N GLY A 80 5.26 -3.01 -1.72
CA GLY A 80 5.25 -3.48 -0.33
C GLY A 80 3.85 -3.84 0.17
N LEU A 81 2.88 -2.95 -0.03
CA LEU A 81 1.51 -3.16 0.44
C LEU A 81 0.78 -4.26 -0.34
N GLY A 82 0.99 -4.33 -1.66
CA GLY A 82 0.46 -5.42 -2.49
C GLY A 82 1.04 -6.77 -2.11
N GLY A 83 2.33 -6.82 -1.79
CA GLY A 83 2.99 -8.00 -1.27
C GLY A 83 2.45 -8.44 0.08
N LEU A 84 2.30 -7.49 0.99
CA LEU A 84 1.72 -7.76 2.32
C LEU A 84 0.27 -8.28 2.21
N ALA A 85 -0.59 -7.58 1.47
CA ALA A 85 -1.98 -8.00 1.29
C ALA A 85 -2.08 -9.36 0.58
N GLY A 86 -1.22 -9.63 -0.40
CA GLY A 86 -1.14 -10.90 -1.11
C GLY A 86 -0.83 -12.09 -0.19
N CYS A 87 -0.06 -11.87 0.88
CA CYS A 87 0.20 -12.91 1.90
C CYS A 87 -1.07 -13.42 2.57
N PHE A 88 -2.10 -12.61 2.69
CA PHE A 88 -3.36 -12.95 3.35
C PHE A 88 -4.41 -13.53 2.39
N GLY A 89 -4.15 -13.48 1.09
CA GLY A 89 -5.04 -14.03 0.07
C GLY A 89 -5.66 -12.98 -0.85
N ALA A 90 -6.33 -13.45 -1.90
CA ALA A 90 -6.90 -12.61 -2.95
C ALA A 90 -7.98 -11.65 -2.43
N ASP A 91 -8.79 -12.10 -1.48
CA ASP A 91 -9.89 -11.31 -0.90
C ASP A 91 -9.34 -10.10 -0.13
N VAL A 92 -8.32 -10.32 0.69
CA VAL A 92 -7.64 -9.26 1.45
C VAL A 92 -6.93 -8.31 0.51
N TRP A 93 -6.28 -8.84 -0.50
CA TRP A 93 -5.65 -8.04 -1.54
C TRP A 93 -6.67 -7.16 -2.28
N ALA A 94 -7.82 -7.71 -2.67
CA ALA A 94 -8.87 -6.96 -3.35
C ALA A 94 -9.46 -5.86 -2.47
N LEU A 95 -9.71 -6.15 -1.18
CA LEU A 95 -10.18 -5.15 -0.21
C LEU A 95 -9.17 -4.00 -0.05
N ALA A 96 -7.88 -4.30 0.05
CA ALA A 96 -6.84 -3.29 0.13
C ALA A 96 -6.73 -2.47 -1.16
N ALA A 97 -6.73 -3.14 -2.31
CA ALA A 97 -6.58 -2.51 -3.63
C ALA A 97 -7.75 -1.57 -3.98
N LEU A 98 -8.98 -1.98 -3.68
CA LEU A 98 -10.18 -1.17 -3.92
C LEU A 98 -10.44 -0.16 -2.80
N GLY A 99 -10.12 -0.51 -1.57
CA GLY A 99 -10.30 0.36 -0.40
C GLY A 99 -9.48 1.64 -0.47
N ALA A 100 -8.25 1.56 -0.95
CA ALA A 100 -7.36 2.72 -1.03
C ALA A 100 -7.92 3.87 -1.91
N PRO A 101 -8.30 3.65 -3.18
CA PRO A 101 -8.87 4.71 -3.99
C PRO A 101 -10.22 5.20 -3.47
N LEU A 102 -11.04 4.32 -2.89
CA LEU A 102 -12.32 4.72 -2.28
C LEU A 102 -12.12 5.62 -1.07
N LEU A 103 -11.16 5.31 -0.20
CA LEU A 103 -10.81 6.17 0.94
C LEU A 103 -10.25 7.50 0.48
N THR A 104 -9.40 7.52 -0.53
CA THR A 104 -8.85 8.75 -1.10
C THR A 104 -9.97 9.62 -1.71
N ALA A 105 -10.85 9.03 -2.49
CA ALA A 105 -11.97 9.75 -3.09
C ALA A 105 -12.93 10.29 -2.02
N GLY A 106 -13.30 9.47 -1.04
CA GLY A 106 -14.15 9.87 0.08
C GLY A 106 -13.54 11.02 0.88
N TRP A 107 -12.26 10.94 1.19
CA TRP A 107 -11.54 12.00 1.89
C TRP A 107 -11.49 13.30 1.09
N GLY A 108 -11.24 13.22 -0.22
CA GLY A 108 -11.26 14.35 -1.13
C GLY A 108 -12.63 15.05 -1.16
N VAL A 109 -13.70 14.27 -1.25
CA VAL A 109 -15.08 14.80 -1.22
C VAL A 109 -15.40 15.49 0.11
N LEU A 110 -15.09 14.84 1.23
CA LEU A 110 -15.33 15.38 2.58
C LEU A 110 -14.58 16.68 2.86
N ARG A 111 -13.35 16.81 2.32
CA ARG A 111 -12.50 17.99 2.49
C ARG A 111 -12.69 19.04 1.40
N GLY A 112 -13.44 18.76 0.35
CA GLY A 112 -13.54 19.62 -0.83
C GLY A 112 -12.19 19.86 -1.51
N ALA A 113 -11.23 18.93 -1.33
CA ALA A 113 -9.87 19.04 -1.82
C ALA A 113 -9.74 18.35 -3.18
N ARG A 114 -9.08 19.04 -4.14
CA ARG A 114 -8.80 18.47 -5.47
C ARG A 114 -7.65 17.47 -5.45
N THR A 115 -6.74 17.59 -4.47
CA THR A 115 -5.57 16.74 -4.31
C THR A 115 -5.49 16.25 -2.88
N VAL A 116 -5.45 14.92 -2.71
CA VAL A 116 -5.35 14.25 -1.41
C VAL A 116 -4.15 13.30 -1.47
N PRO A 117 -3.33 13.21 -0.41
CA PRO A 117 -2.27 12.22 -0.36
C PRO A 117 -2.87 10.81 -0.38
N HIS A 118 -2.42 9.99 -1.33
CA HIS A 118 -2.97 8.64 -1.54
C HIS A 118 -2.29 7.58 -0.63
N GLY A 119 -1.03 7.82 -0.25
CA GLY A 119 -0.26 6.90 0.60
C GLY A 119 -0.95 6.51 1.90
N PRO A 120 -1.47 7.47 2.70
CA PRO A 120 -2.20 7.15 3.93
C PRO A 120 -3.43 6.26 3.69
N ALA A 121 -4.17 6.49 2.61
CA ALA A 121 -5.32 5.67 2.24
C ALA A 121 -4.90 4.23 1.86
N MET A 122 -3.78 4.08 1.15
CA MET A 122 -3.21 2.77 0.83
C MET A 122 -2.81 2.01 2.11
N CYS A 123 -2.10 2.68 3.01
CA CYS A 123 -1.67 2.09 4.29
C CYS A 123 -2.88 1.69 5.14
N LEU A 124 -3.86 2.58 5.27
CA LEU A 124 -5.07 2.32 6.06
C LEU A 124 -5.89 1.17 5.49
N ALA A 125 -6.15 1.16 4.18
CA ALA A 125 -6.90 0.09 3.52
C ALA A 125 -6.22 -1.27 3.70
N THR A 126 -4.90 -1.33 3.52
CA THR A 126 -4.13 -2.57 3.71
C THR A 126 -4.12 -3.02 5.17
N ALA A 127 -3.92 -2.10 6.11
CA ALA A 127 -3.93 -2.41 7.54
C ALA A 127 -5.29 -2.92 8.00
N CYS A 128 -6.38 -2.30 7.54
CA CYS A 128 -7.75 -2.74 7.86
C CYS A 128 -8.06 -4.11 7.25
N ALA A 129 -7.73 -4.32 5.98
CA ALA A 129 -7.99 -5.59 5.30
C ALA A 129 -7.20 -6.75 5.94
N ALA A 130 -5.91 -6.54 6.22
CA ALA A 130 -5.08 -7.53 6.89
C ALA A 130 -5.53 -7.76 8.36
N GLY A 131 -5.90 -6.69 9.06
CA GLY A 131 -6.42 -6.77 10.42
C GLY A 131 -7.70 -7.59 10.51
N LEU A 132 -8.64 -7.40 9.60
CA LEU A 132 -9.87 -8.20 9.52
C LEU A 132 -9.56 -9.70 9.30
N ALA A 133 -8.59 -10.00 8.45
CA ALA A 133 -8.17 -11.39 8.20
C ALA A 133 -7.52 -12.05 9.42
N LEU A 134 -6.88 -11.27 10.29
CA LEU A 134 -6.28 -11.79 11.53
C LEU A 134 -7.30 -12.01 12.64
N LEU A 135 -8.46 -11.36 12.56
CA LEU A 135 -9.55 -11.48 13.53
C LEU A 135 -10.59 -12.54 13.13
N ALA A 136 -10.60 -12.93 11.85
CA ALA A 136 -11.51 -13.96 11.33
C ALA A 136 -10.96 -15.36 11.57
#